data_24673f00a78088feda2456d165d35d01
#
_entry.id   24673f00a78088feda2456d165d35d01
#
_cell.length_a   1.000
_cell.length_b   1.000
_cell.length_c   1.000
_cell.angle_alpha   90.00
_cell.angle_beta   90.00
_cell.angle_gamma   90.00
#
_symmetry.space_group_name_H-M   'P 1'
#
loop_
_entity.id
_entity.type
_entity.pdbx_description
1 polymer ?
#
loop_
_entity_poly.entity_id
_entity_poly.type
_entity_poly.pdbx_seq_one_letter_code
_entity_poly.pdbx_strand_id
1 'polypeptide(L)'
;TVRIYGEDVRSYTLDSLRQVIGVVPQKASLVSGTIAENLRWGDAAAGDAELEHACKIAQAWEFVSQTSEGLETKVTQGGRSLSGGQKQRLTIARALVGHPKLLILDDSMSALDYATDLELRRQLAAEMGDVTKIMISQRATSIQHADHILVMDDGKCVGYGTHDELLVQCPVYADIYHTQMQ
;
A
#
# COMPACT_ATOMS: atom_id res chain seq x y z
N THR A 1 1.31 -19.39 -15.21
CA THR A 1 -0.11 -19.06 -14.96
C THR A 1 -0.19 -18.24 -13.69
N VAL A 2 -0.92 -17.12 -13.71
CA VAL A 2 -1.24 -16.34 -12.51
C VAL A 2 -2.69 -16.69 -12.13
N ARG A 3 -2.92 -16.99 -10.85
CA ARG A 3 -4.24 -17.33 -10.34
C ARG A 3 -4.60 -16.44 -9.16
N ILE A 4 -5.86 -16.01 -9.08
CA ILE A 4 -6.45 -15.30 -7.95
C ILE A 4 -7.63 -16.12 -7.47
N TYR A 5 -7.66 -16.49 -6.18
CA TYR A 5 -8.65 -17.40 -5.60
C TYR A 5 -8.80 -18.75 -6.34
N GLY A 6 -7.67 -19.29 -6.83
CA GLY A 6 -7.65 -20.55 -7.55
C GLY A 6 -7.99 -20.46 -9.04
N GLU A 7 -8.59 -19.38 -9.51
CA GLU A 7 -8.97 -19.14 -10.89
C GLU A 7 -7.88 -18.40 -11.67
N ASP A 8 -7.67 -18.78 -12.93
CA ASP A 8 -6.74 -18.09 -13.82
C ASP A 8 -7.19 -16.65 -14.07
N VAL A 9 -6.28 -15.67 -13.93
CA VAL A 9 -6.62 -14.25 -14.15
C VAL A 9 -7.24 -13.96 -15.52
N ARG A 10 -6.99 -14.81 -16.51
CA ARG A 10 -7.57 -14.68 -17.85
C ARG A 10 -9.05 -15.09 -17.93
N SER A 11 -9.59 -15.75 -16.91
CA SER A 11 -11.01 -16.11 -16.85
C SER A 11 -11.87 -14.96 -16.28
N TYR A 12 -11.25 -13.96 -15.67
CA TYR A 12 -11.95 -12.77 -15.18
C TYR A 12 -12.20 -11.74 -16.27
N THR A 13 -13.25 -10.96 -16.14
CA THR A 13 -13.35 -9.68 -16.86
C THR A 13 -12.38 -8.68 -16.22
N LEU A 14 -11.90 -7.69 -16.99
CA LEU A 14 -11.01 -6.66 -16.44
C LEU A 14 -11.66 -5.90 -15.29
N ASP A 15 -12.95 -5.64 -15.37
CA ASP A 15 -13.68 -4.90 -14.32
C ASP A 15 -13.78 -5.73 -13.04
N SER A 16 -14.16 -7.01 -13.12
CA SER A 16 -14.21 -7.89 -11.93
C SER A 16 -12.84 -8.09 -11.30
N LEU A 17 -11.77 -8.16 -12.12
CA LEU A 17 -10.41 -8.28 -11.62
C LEU A 17 -9.97 -7.00 -10.90
N ARG A 18 -10.26 -5.83 -11.47
CA ARG A 18 -9.91 -4.53 -10.86
C ARG A 18 -10.65 -4.26 -9.57
N GLN A 19 -11.88 -4.75 -9.43
CA GLN A 19 -12.65 -4.60 -8.19
C GLN A 19 -12.05 -5.34 -6.99
N VAL A 20 -11.30 -6.43 -7.22
CA VAL A 20 -10.72 -7.23 -6.15
C VAL A 20 -9.27 -6.87 -5.84
N ILE A 21 -8.62 -6.04 -6.68
CA ILE A 21 -7.20 -5.68 -6.55
C ILE A 21 -7.07 -4.19 -6.24
N GLY A 22 -6.53 -3.86 -5.07
CA GLY A 22 -6.03 -2.51 -4.76
C GLY A 22 -4.54 -2.41 -5.11
N VAL A 23 -4.15 -1.36 -5.83
CA VAL A 23 -2.74 -1.12 -6.19
C VAL A 23 -2.32 0.25 -5.70
N VAL A 24 -1.23 0.28 -4.96
CA VAL A 24 -0.55 1.50 -4.54
C VAL A 24 0.79 1.56 -5.25
N PRO A 25 0.94 2.40 -6.28
CA PRO A 25 2.18 2.50 -7.04
C PRO A 25 3.27 3.20 -6.23
N GLN A 26 4.53 2.96 -6.58
CA GLN A 26 5.71 3.60 -6.00
C GLN A 26 5.59 5.14 -6.02
N LYS A 27 5.15 5.70 -7.13
CA LYS A 27 4.96 7.14 -7.27
C LYS A 27 3.49 7.51 -7.05
N ALA A 28 3.22 8.19 -5.95
CA ALA A 28 1.89 8.71 -5.66
C ALA A 28 1.37 9.63 -6.76
N SER A 29 0.15 9.39 -7.19
CA SER A 29 -0.53 10.19 -8.21
C SER A 29 -1.93 10.58 -7.76
N LEU A 30 -2.18 11.88 -7.70
CA LEU A 30 -3.49 12.47 -7.43
C LEU A 30 -3.91 13.34 -8.61
N VAL A 31 -5.20 13.38 -8.85
CA VAL A 31 -5.80 14.22 -9.91
C VAL A 31 -6.38 15.51 -9.32
N SER A 32 -6.59 16.49 -10.17
CA SER A 32 -7.32 17.72 -9.79
C SER A 32 -8.74 17.38 -9.35
N GLY A 33 -9.18 17.97 -8.24
CA GLY A 33 -10.49 17.72 -7.65
C GLY A 33 -10.40 17.85 -6.14
N THR A 34 -11.34 17.26 -5.40
CA THR A 34 -11.27 17.20 -3.92
C THR A 34 -10.53 15.96 -3.45
N ILE A 35 -10.19 15.89 -2.16
CA ILE A 35 -9.69 14.66 -1.53
C ILE A 35 -10.74 13.55 -1.69
N ALA A 36 -12.01 13.83 -1.41
CA ALA A 36 -13.11 12.88 -1.57
C ALA A 36 -13.19 12.31 -2.99
N GLU A 37 -13.14 13.18 -4.01
CA GLU A 37 -13.15 12.74 -5.41
C GLU A 37 -11.97 11.84 -5.75
N ASN A 38 -10.77 12.14 -5.24
CA ASN A 38 -9.59 11.28 -5.40
C ASN A 38 -9.75 9.92 -4.74
N LEU A 39 -10.33 9.86 -3.55
CA LEU A 39 -10.56 8.61 -2.82
C LEU A 39 -11.63 7.74 -3.49
N ARG A 40 -12.72 8.35 -3.99
CA ARG A 40 -13.80 7.67 -4.72
C ARG A 40 -13.39 7.05 -6.05
N TRP A 41 -12.16 7.24 -6.48
CA TRP A 41 -11.60 6.43 -7.57
C TRP A 41 -11.39 4.96 -7.16
N GLY A 42 -11.33 4.65 -5.85
CA GLY A 42 -11.34 3.29 -5.34
C GLY A 42 -12.72 2.65 -5.42
N ASP A 43 -13.76 3.40 -5.00
CA ASP A 43 -15.17 3.07 -5.16
C ASP A 43 -15.99 4.36 -5.27
N ALA A 44 -16.65 4.54 -6.42
CA ALA A 44 -17.46 5.72 -6.70
C ALA A 44 -18.70 5.85 -5.78
N ALA A 45 -19.17 4.75 -5.20
CA ALA A 45 -20.32 4.71 -4.30
C ALA A 45 -19.96 4.95 -2.83
N ALA A 46 -18.65 5.02 -2.49
CA ALA A 46 -18.20 5.15 -1.11
C ALA A 46 -18.72 6.42 -0.44
N GLY A 47 -19.31 6.26 0.74
CA GLY A 47 -19.77 7.34 1.60
C GLY A 47 -18.61 7.99 2.37
N ASP A 48 -18.85 9.20 2.91
CA ASP A 48 -17.81 9.95 3.63
C ASP A 48 -17.23 9.20 4.84
N ALA A 49 -18.05 8.41 5.52
CA ALA A 49 -17.58 7.58 6.64
C ALA A 49 -16.57 6.51 6.20
N GLU A 50 -16.76 5.92 5.01
CA GLU A 50 -15.81 4.94 4.44
C GLU A 50 -14.52 5.62 4.00
N LEU A 51 -14.62 6.82 3.41
CA LEU A 51 -13.46 7.63 3.03
C LEU A 51 -12.64 8.01 4.27
N GLU A 52 -13.32 8.45 5.35
CA GLU A 52 -12.69 8.76 6.62
C GLU A 52 -12.00 7.54 7.22
N HIS A 53 -12.67 6.38 7.23
CA HIS A 53 -12.10 5.14 7.74
C HIS A 53 -10.85 4.73 6.95
N ALA A 54 -10.90 4.74 5.63
CA ALA A 54 -9.75 4.47 4.78
C ALA A 54 -8.59 5.45 5.03
N CYS A 55 -8.89 6.75 5.26
CA CYS A 55 -7.90 7.74 5.63
C CYS A 55 -7.27 7.46 7.01
N LYS A 56 -8.03 6.95 7.98
CA LYS A 56 -7.51 6.56 9.30
C LYS A 56 -6.54 5.40 9.19
N ILE A 57 -6.90 4.33 8.47
CA ILE A 57 -6.02 3.20 8.22
C ILE A 57 -4.73 3.67 7.54
N ALA A 58 -4.85 4.51 6.50
CA ALA A 58 -3.73 5.04 5.73
C ALA A 58 -2.92 6.15 6.45
N GLN A 59 -3.23 6.47 7.72
CA GLN A 59 -2.60 7.55 8.49
C GLN A 59 -2.75 8.94 7.84
N ALA A 60 -3.80 9.13 7.03
CA ALA A 60 -4.07 10.38 6.33
C ALA A 60 -5.06 11.29 7.07
N TRP A 61 -5.90 10.73 7.95
CA TRP A 61 -6.99 11.48 8.56
C TRP A 61 -6.53 12.66 9.41
N GLU A 62 -5.41 12.55 10.10
CA GLU A 62 -4.88 13.62 10.92
C GLU A 62 -4.71 14.92 10.13
N PHE A 63 -4.01 14.89 8.99
CA PHE A 63 -3.82 16.09 8.19
C PHE A 63 -5.06 16.49 7.39
N VAL A 64 -5.90 15.53 6.97
CA VAL A 64 -7.15 15.83 6.25
C VAL A 64 -8.12 16.58 7.15
N SER A 65 -8.32 16.13 8.38
CA SER A 65 -9.23 16.76 9.36
C SER A 65 -8.77 18.14 9.82
N GLN A 66 -7.48 18.45 9.70
CA GLN A 66 -6.92 19.77 10.04
C GLN A 66 -7.09 20.82 8.93
N THR A 67 -7.49 20.41 7.73
CA THR A 67 -7.82 21.36 6.66
C THR A 67 -9.18 22.01 6.92
N SER A 68 -9.38 23.22 6.44
CA SER A 68 -10.65 23.96 6.62
C SER A 68 -11.87 23.28 5.99
N GLU A 69 -11.64 22.45 4.96
CA GLU A 69 -12.70 21.82 4.17
C GLU A 69 -12.70 20.29 4.30
N GLY A 70 -11.80 19.70 5.13
CA GLY A 70 -11.73 18.25 5.34
C GLY A 70 -11.59 17.48 4.02
N LEU A 71 -12.48 16.53 3.79
CA LEU A 71 -12.53 15.72 2.55
C LEU A 71 -12.78 16.56 1.28
N GLU A 72 -13.42 17.71 1.40
CA GLU A 72 -13.70 18.62 0.27
C GLU A 72 -12.51 19.53 -0.06
N THR A 73 -11.39 19.41 0.67
CA THR A 73 -10.16 20.15 0.38
C THR A 73 -9.69 19.89 -1.04
N LYS A 74 -9.45 20.96 -1.79
CA LYS A 74 -9.04 20.90 -3.19
C LYS A 74 -7.59 20.44 -3.34
N VAL A 75 -7.41 19.45 -4.18
CA VAL A 75 -6.13 18.92 -4.63
C VAL A 75 -5.84 19.44 -6.03
N THR A 76 -4.70 20.07 -6.22
CA THR A 76 -4.23 20.50 -7.55
C THR A 76 -3.68 19.31 -8.33
N GLN A 77 -3.55 19.43 -9.65
CA GLN A 77 -2.99 18.39 -10.51
C GLN A 77 -1.62 17.90 -9.98
N GLY A 78 -1.51 16.60 -9.77
CA GLY A 78 -0.33 15.95 -9.18
C GLY A 78 -0.14 16.23 -7.69
N GLY A 79 -1.15 16.82 -7.01
CA GLY A 79 -1.10 17.05 -5.56
C GLY A 79 0.00 18.02 -5.14
N ARG A 80 0.30 19.06 -5.92
CA ARG A 80 1.42 20.00 -5.65
C ARG A 80 1.33 20.71 -4.29
N SER A 81 0.13 20.85 -3.74
CA SER A 81 -0.12 21.43 -2.42
C SER A 81 0.18 20.48 -1.25
N LEU A 82 0.46 19.21 -1.53
CA LEU A 82 0.67 18.17 -0.55
C LEU A 82 2.13 17.70 -0.54
N SER A 83 2.64 17.33 0.63
CA SER A 83 3.95 16.68 0.75
C SER A 83 3.95 15.30 0.07
N GLY A 84 5.13 14.74 -0.20
CA GLY A 84 5.25 13.40 -0.78
C GLY A 84 4.55 12.33 0.08
N GLY A 85 4.77 12.36 1.40
CA GLY A 85 4.15 11.44 2.35
C GLY A 85 2.63 11.61 2.43
N GLN A 86 2.10 12.83 2.37
CA GLN A 86 0.66 13.09 2.33
C GLN A 86 0.01 12.52 1.06
N LYS A 87 0.64 12.74 -0.10
CA LYS A 87 0.18 12.16 -1.37
C LYS A 87 0.17 10.63 -1.32
N GLN A 88 1.21 10.05 -0.77
CA GLN A 88 1.33 8.60 -0.66
C GLN A 88 0.24 8.03 0.25
N ARG A 89 0.00 8.63 1.41
CA ARG A 89 -1.06 8.22 2.33
C ARG A 89 -2.46 8.31 1.71
N LEU A 90 -2.76 9.37 0.94
CA LEU A 90 -4.02 9.47 0.20
C LEU A 90 -4.12 8.43 -0.92
N THR A 91 -3.00 8.09 -1.59
CA THR A 91 -2.98 7.03 -2.60
C THR A 91 -3.23 5.66 -1.99
N ILE A 92 -2.69 5.42 -0.79
CA ILE A 92 -2.99 4.21 0.00
C ILE A 92 -4.47 4.20 0.39
N ALA A 93 -4.99 5.28 0.99
CA ALA A 93 -6.41 5.38 1.36
C ALA A 93 -7.34 5.07 0.19
N ARG A 94 -7.06 5.63 -1.00
CA ARG A 94 -7.81 5.35 -2.23
C ARG A 94 -7.85 3.86 -2.57
N ALA A 95 -6.73 3.14 -2.43
CA ALA A 95 -6.68 1.70 -2.71
C ALA A 95 -7.48 0.89 -1.68
N LEU A 96 -7.65 1.40 -0.46
CA LEU A 96 -8.40 0.76 0.61
C LEU A 96 -9.92 0.95 0.48
N VAL A 97 -10.37 2.10 -0.05
CA VAL A 97 -11.80 2.43 -0.26
C VAL A 97 -12.50 1.37 -1.12
N GLY A 98 -11.82 0.78 -2.11
CA GLY A 98 -12.38 -0.28 -2.95
C GLY A 98 -12.54 -1.65 -2.28
N HIS A 99 -12.30 -1.77 -0.97
CA HIS A 99 -12.36 -3.04 -0.22
C HIS A 99 -11.65 -4.20 -0.92
N PRO A 100 -10.37 -4.05 -1.30
CA PRO A 100 -9.66 -5.03 -2.11
C PRO A 100 -9.52 -6.36 -1.35
N LYS A 101 -9.49 -7.46 -2.11
CA LYS A 101 -9.13 -8.79 -1.61
C LYS A 101 -7.64 -9.08 -1.75
N LEU A 102 -6.98 -8.37 -2.66
CA LEU A 102 -5.54 -8.37 -2.87
C LEU A 102 -5.07 -6.92 -2.89
N LEU A 103 -4.15 -6.57 -1.99
CA LEU A 103 -3.53 -5.24 -1.92
C LEU A 103 -2.06 -5.34 -2.34
N ILE A 104 -1.69 -4.61 -3.37
CA ILE A 104 -0.31 -4.53 -3.87
C ILE A 104 0.26 -3.18 -3.47
N LEU A 105 1.34 -3.19 -2.71
CA LEU A 105 2.06 -2.03 -2.21
C LEU A 105 3.44 -1.99 -2.86
N ASP A 106 3.59 -1.23 -3.95
CA ASP A 106 4.83 -1.18 -4.73
C ASP A 106 5.72 -0.05 -4.21
N ASP A 107 6.68 -0.40 -3.35
CA ASP A 107 7.64 0.50 -2.65
C ASP A 107 6.96 1.77 -2.08
N SER A 108 5.68 1.63 -1.78
CA SER A 108 4.79 2.74 -1.46
C SER A 108 5.03 3.33 -0.06
N MET A 109 5.79 2.66 0.78
CA MET A 109 6.11 3.10 2.14
C MET A 109 7.46 3.86 2.22
N SER A 110 8.25 3.87 1.14
CA SER A 110 9.56 4.53 1.11
C SER A 110 9.50 6.05 1.30
N ALA A 111 8.37 6.68 0.94
CA ALA A 111 8.12 8.11 1.11
C ALA A 111 7.61 8.49 2.52
N LEU A 112 7.38 7.51 3.40
CA LEU A 112 6.89 7.72 4.75
C LEU A 112 8.06 7.74 5.75
N ASP A 113 7.91 8.54 6.81
CA ASP A 113 8.78 8.42 7.98
C ASP A 113 8.53 7.11 8.73
N TYR A 114 9.49 6.73 9.57
CA TYR A 114 9.45 5.44 10.26
C TYR A 114 8.22 5.25 11.15
N ALA A 115 7.81 6.29 11.88
CA ALA A 115 6.66 6.19 12.79
C ALA A 115 5.34 6.00 12.02
N THR A 116 5.15 6.77 10.95
CA THR A 116 3.99 6.64 10.05
C THR A 116 3.96 5.28 9.36
N ASP A 117 5.10 4.78 8.86
CA ASP A 117 5.20 3.44 8.24
C ASP A 117 4.84 2.33 9.24
N LEU A 118 5.36 2.40 10.46
CA LEU A 118 5.07 1.42 11.50
C LEU A 118 3.57 1.38 11.85
N GLU A 119 2.96 2.55 12.07
CA GLU A 119 1.54 2.63 12.43
C GLU A 119 0.65 2.22 11.27
N LEU A 120 0.97 2.60 10.04
CA LEU A 120 0.27 2.14 8.83
C LEU A 120 0.25 0.60 8.75
N ARG A 121 1.40 -0.05 8.92
CA ARG A 121 1.49 -1.52 8.89
C ARG A 121 0.66 -2.15 10.01
N ARG A 122 0.67 -1.56 11.19
CA ARG A 122 -0.14 -2.01 12.31
C ARG A 122 -1.63 -1.94 12.01
N GLN A 123 -2.09 -0.82 11.43
CA GLN A 123 -3.48 -0.64 11.03
C GLN A 123 -3.88 -1.61 9.89
N LEU A 124 -3.01 -1.80 8.89
CA LEU A 124 -3.24 -2.78 7.83
C LEU A 124 -3.31 -4.23 8.35
N ALA A 125 -2.58 -4.56 9.40
CA ALA A 125 -2.67 -5.88 10.03
C ALA A 125 -3.97 -6.04 10.83
N ALA A 126 -4.38 -5.01 11.58
CA ALA A 126 -5.56 -5.04 12.43
C ALA A 126 -6.87 -5.03 11.64
N GLU A 127 -6.97 -4.14 10.63
CA GLU A 127 -8.23 -3.86 9.92
C GLU A 127 -8.39 -4.70 8.64
N MET A 128 -7.30 -5.27 8.11
CA MET A 128 -7.27 -5.98 6.84
C MET A 128 -6.62 -7.37 6.97
N GLY A 129 -6.91 -8.09 8.07
CA GLY A 129 -6.35 -9.43 8.33
C GLY A 129 -6.66 -10.44 7.22
N ASP A 130 -7.87 -10.38 6.65
CA ASP A 130 -8.34 -11.30 5.60
C ASP A 130 -7.88 -10.91 4.18
N VAL A 131 -7.18 -9.78 4.02
CA VAL A 131 -6.70 -9.30 2.73
C VAL A 131 -5.30 -9.83 2.46
N THR A 132 -5.11 -10.46 1.31
CA THR A 132 -3.77 -10.82 0.84
C THR A 132 -2.98 -9.55 0.50
N LYS A 133 -1.80 -9.38 1.10
CA LYS A 133 -0.94 -8.21 0.87
C LYS A 133 0.34 -8.63 0.16
N ILE A 134 0.64 -8.01 -0.97
CA ILE A 134 1.93 -8.12 -1.65
C ILE A 134 2.67 -6.80 -1.42
N MET A 135 3.72 -6.85 -0.63
CA MET A 135 4.55 -5.68 -0.33
C MET A 135 5.88 -5.78 -1.07
N ILE A 136 6.16 -4.84 -1.94
CA ILE A 136 7.44 -4.70 -2.61
C ILE A 136 8.21 -3.60 -1.87
N SER A 137 9.39 -3.92 -1.37
CA SER A 137 10.21 -2.96 -0.62
C SER A 137 11.69 -3.27 -0.75
N GLN A 138 12.50 -2.22 -0.75
CA GLN A 138 13.95 -2.32 -0.59
C GLN A 138 14.36 -2.31 0.89
N ARG A 139 13.42 -2.03 1.82
CA ARG A 139 13.65 -2.02 3.26
C ARG A 139 13.28 -3.38 3.85
N ALA A 140 14.27 -4.18 4.26
CA ALA A 140 14.03 -5.47 4.90
C ALA A 140 13.18 -5.34 6.19
N THR A 141 13.35 -4.26 6.95
CA THR A 141 12.56 -3.96 8.15
C THR A 141 11.08 -3.76 7.89
N SER A 142 10.69 -3.35 6.67
CA SER A 142 9.28 -3.18 6.30
C SER A 142 8.57 -4.50 6.01
N ILE A 143 9.31 -5.55 5.64
CA ILE A 143 8.75 -6.84 5.21
C ILE A 143 9.11 -8.02 6.13
N GLN A 144 9.94 -7.80 7.16
CA GLN A 144 10.40 -8.88 8.05
C GLN A 144 9.30 -9.66 8.76
N HIS A 145 8.10 -9.09 8.88
CA HIS A 145 6.94 -9.74 9.51
C HIS A 145 5.96 -10.34 8.47
N ALA A 146 6.32 -10.38 7.20
CA ALA A 146 5.52 -11.05 6.18
C ALA A 146 5.57 -12.58 6.38
N ASP A 147 4.48 -13.27 6.05
CA ASP A 147 4.40 -14.73 6.14
C ASP A 147 5.46 -15.40 5.25
N HIS A 148 5.71 -14.81 4.07
CA HIS A 148 6.74 -15.24 3.13
C HIS A 148 7.40 -14.03 2.48
N ILE A 149 8.70 -14.14 2.27
CA ILE A 149 9.53 -13.14 1.60
C ILE A 149 10.17 -13.78 0.37
N LEU A 150 10.01 -13.13 -0.77
CA LEU A 150 10.69 -13.48 -2.01
C LEU A 150 11.84 -12.50 -2.24
N VAL A 151 13.06 -13.00 -2.25
CA VAL A 151 14.26 -12.19 -2.51
C VAL A 151 14.60 -12.25 -3.99
N MET A 152 14.65 -11.08 -4.61
CA MET A 152 14.95 -10.93 -6.04
C MET A 152 16.31 -10.25 -6.21
N ASP A 153 17.16 -10.81 -7.07
CA ASP A 153 18.41 -10.22 -7.48
C ASP A 153 18.60 -10.43 -8.99
N ASP A 154 18.90 -9.37 -9.71
CA ASP A 154 19.06 -9.34 -11.17
C ASP A 154 17.93 -10.09 -11.93
N GLY A 155 16.69 -9.85 -11.50
CA GLY A 155 15.49 -10.45 -12.10
C GLY A 155 15.27 -11.93 -11.79
N LYS A 156 16.06 -12.52 -10.88
CA LYS A 156 15.97 -13.93 -10.46
C LYS A 156 15.56 -14.02 -9.00
N CYS A 157 14.79 -15.07 -8.67
CA CYS A 157 14.53 -15.41 -7.28
C CYS A 157 15.78 -16.08 -6.70
N VAL A 158 16.39 -15.43 -5.69
CA VAL A 158 17.59 -15.94 -4.99
C VAL A 158 17.30 -16.44 -3.57
N GLY A 159 16.08 -16.19 -3.06
CA GLY A 159 15.63 -16.69 -1.78
C GLY A 159 14.11 -16.65 -1.64
N TYR A 160 13.54 -17.61 -0.93
CA TYR A 160 12.12 -17.67 -0.59
C TYR A 160 11.94 -18.33 0.77
N GLY A 161 11.27 -17.68 1.68
CA GLY A 161 11.02 -18.20 3.03
C GLY A 161 10.60 -17.12 4.01
N THR A 162 10.60 -17.43 5.28
CA THR A 162 10.38 -16.47 6.37
C THR A 162 11.64 -15.62 6.60
N HIS A 163 11.50 -14.55 7.37
CA HIS A 163 12.63 -13.69 7.77
C HIS A 163 13.78 -14.50 8.38
N ASP A 164 13.49 -15.33 9.37
CA ASP A 164 14.49 -16.09 10.10
C ASP A 164 15.20 -17.13 9.21
N GLU A 165 14.45 -17.79 8.34
CA GLU A 165 15.02 -18.72 7.36
C GLU A 165 15.97 -18.02 6.40
N LEU A 166 15.56 -16.84 5.89
CA LEU A 166 16.35 -16.09 4.91
C LEU A 166 17.61 -15.45 5.51
N LEU A 167 17.59 -15.08 6.78
CA LEU A 167 18.81 -14.62 7.46
C LEU A 167 19.90 -15.68 7.49
N VAL A 168 19.50 -16.97 7.52
CA VAL A 168 20.45 -18.09 7.56
C VAL A 168 20.79 -18.62 6.17
N GLN A 169 19.81 -18.66 5.26
CA GLN A 169 19.92 -19.40 4.00
C GLN A 169 20.16 -18.51 2.78
N CYS A 170 19.91 -17.20 2.88
CA CYS A 170 20.04 -16.26 1.76
C CYS A 170 21.05 -15.13 2.10
N PRO A 171 22.31 -15.25 1.67
CA PRO A 171 23.34 -14.24 1.95
C PRO A 171 22.93 -12.83 1.46
N VAL A 172 22.29 -12.73 0.30
CA VAL A 172 21.80 -11.45 -0.24
C VAL A 172 20.81 -10.78 0.72
N TYR A 173 19.87 -11.53 1.27
CA TYR A 173 18.91 -10.99 2.24
C TYR A 173 19.59 -10.59 3.55
N ALA A 174 20.48 -11.42 4.06
CA ALA A 174 21.21 -11.14 5.28
C ALA A 174 22.08 -9.88 5.16
N ASP A 175 22.76 -9.70 4.04
CA ASP A 175 23.57 -8.50 3.76
C ASP A 175 22.71 -7.23 3.70
N ILE A 176 21.57 -7.28 3.01
CA ILE A 176 20.61 -6.16 2.95
C ILE A 176 20.13 -5.81 4.37
N TYR A 177 19.68 -6.81 5.13
CA TYR A 177 19.17 -6.59 6.49
C TYR A 177 20.23 -5.99 7.41
N HIS A 178 21.43 -6.58 7.47
CA HIS A 178 22.51 -6.10 8.35
C HIS A 178 23.00 -4.70 7.97
N THR A 179 23.05 -4.37 6.67
CA THR A 179 23.43 -3.04 6.21
C THR A 179 22.42 -1.97 6.64
N GLN A 180 21.14 -2.33 6.75
CA GLN A 180 20.08 -1.38 7.13
C GLN A 180 19.91 -1.25 8.64
N MET A 181 20.49 -2.15 9.42
CA MET A 181 20.44 -2.12 10.89
C MET A 181 21.62 -1.40 11.54
N GLN A 182 22.63 -0.97 10.74
CA GLN A 182 23.75 -0.14 11.16
C GLN A 182 23.38 1.34 11.15
#